data_d7b4454c00d1a5e2151f7f1822964963
#
_entry.id   d7b4454c00d1a5e2151f7f1822964963
#
_cell.length_a   1.000
_cell.length_b   1.000
_cell.length_c   1.000
_cell.angle_alpha   90.00
_cell.angle_beta   90.00
_cell.angle_gamma   90.00
#
_symmetry.space_group_name_H-M   'P 1'
#
loop_
_entity.id
_entity.type
_entity.pdbx_description
1 polymer ?
#
loop_
_entity_poly.entity_id
_entity_poly.type
_entity_poly.pdbx_seq_one_letter_code
_entity_poly.pdbx_strand_id
1 'polypeptide(L)'
;KSFWIDGSYRYAIVTKDVPPDGEYVYPSIIKPMTDKKILGVCKPIGEKVLQKIPKLVFNGKKTDPVMTRIDLVCCLDNQPKSSMAYYVNEIEEGGLAGSYTNIEGITYPIVDILADAYVRKAVELLK
;
A
#
# COMPACT_ATOMS: atom_id res chain seq x y z
N LYS A 1 -1.12 3.77 -4.99
CA LYS A 1 -0.66 2.68 -4.11
C LYS A 1 -0.36 3.25 -2.73
N SER A 2 -0.92 2.66 -1.67
CA SER A 2 -0.65 3.04 -0.28
C SER A 2 0.08 1.91 0.45
N PHE A 3 1.01 2.29 1.32
CA PHE A 3 1.90 1.35 2.03
C PHE A 3 1.65 1.42 3.53
N TRP A 4 1.47 0.27 4.13
CA TRP A 4 1.12 0.07 5.52
C TRP A 4 2.12 -0.89 6.15
N ILE A 5 2.71 -0.52 7.27
CA ILE A 5 3.63 -1.37 8.02
C ILE A 5 3.08 -1.53 9.42
N ASP A 6 2.94 -2.77 9.85
CA ASP A 6 2.36 -3.14 11.14
C ASP A 6 1.00 -2.46 11.39
N GLY A 7 0.14 -2.50 10.36
CA GLY A 7 -1.18 -1.89 10.36
C GLY A 7 -1.23 -0.36 10.29
N SER A 8 -0.09 0.30 10.26
CA SER A 8 0.01 1.77 10.25
C SER A 8 0.34 2.30 8.86
N TYR A 9 -0.41 3.33 8.42
CA TYR A 9 -0.09 4.04 7.18
C TYR A 9 1.28 4.68 7.25
N ARG A 10 2.08 4.51 6.20
CA ARG A 10 3.42 5.10 6.09
C ARG A 10 3.51 6.13 4.99
N TYR A 11 3.19 5.74 3.76
CA TYR A 11 3.22 6.65 2.61
C TYR A 11 2.32 6.12 1.50
N ALA A 12 2.14 6.93 0.48
CA ALA A 12 1.52 6.52 -0.77
C ALA A 12 2.28 7.09 -1.97
N ILE A 13 2.12 6.42 -3.10
CA ILE A 13 2.67 6.86 -4.38
C ILE A 13 1.57 6.91 -5.44
N VAL A 14 1.79 7.72 -6.45
CA VAL A 14 1.07 7.67 -7.72
C VAL A 14 1.94 6.96 -8.72
N THR A 15 1.37 6.00 -9.42
CA THR A 15 1.96 5.41 -10.61
C THR A 15 1.11 5.79 -11.80
N LYS A 16 1.74 6.13 -12.90
CA LYS A 16 1.05 6.33 -14.17
C LYS A 16 1.56 5.28 -15.13
N ASP A 17 0.71 4.30 -15.37
CA ASP A 17 0.93 3.30 -16.39
C ASP A 17 0.29 3.80 -17.68
N VAL A 18 1.06 3.91 -18.72
CA VAL A 18 0.55 4.18 -20.06
C VAL A 18 1.21 3.23 -21.02
N PRO A 19 0.72 2.02 -21.19
CA PRO A 19 1.00 1.29 -22.39
C PRO A 19 0.01 1.73 -23.47
N PRO A 20 0.44 2.32 -24.58
CA PRO A 20 -0.45 2.54 -25.72
C PRO A 20 -0.93 1.23 -26.36
N ASP A 21 -0.26 0.12 -26.14
CA ASP A 21 -0.42 -1.10 -26.93
C ASP A 21 -0.68 -2.39 -26.12
N GLY A 22 -1.08 -2.28 -24.85
CA GLY A 22 -1.42 -3.45 -24.02
C GLY A 22 -0.25 -4.31 -23.55
N GLU A 23 0.98 -3.92 -23.83
CA GLU A 23 2.15 -4.55 -23.25
C GLU A 23 2.33 -4.08 -21.80
N TYR A 24 2.64 -5.05 -20.90
CA TYR A 24 2.95 -4.74 -19.50
C TYR A 24 4.27 -3.96 -19.44
N VAL A 25 4.17 -2.67 -19.26
CA VAL A 25 5.33 -1.79 -19.03
C VAL A 25 5.34 -1.38 -17.56
N TYR A 26 6.50 -1.48 -16.93
CA TYR A 26 6.71 -0.89 -15.60
C TYR A 26 6.26 0.57 -15.61
N PRO A 27 5.60 1.06 -14.54
CA PRO A 27 5.11 2.42 -14.52
C PRO A 27 6.22 3.41 -14.84
N SER A 28 6.02 4.21 -15.87
CA SER A 28 7.01 5.18 -16.35
C SER A 28 7.18 6.38 -15.42
N ILE A 29 6.21 6.60 -14.53
CA ILE A 29 6.23 7.70 -13.56
C ILE A 29 5.80 7.16 -12.21
N ILE A 30 6.69 7.30 -11.21
CA ILE A 30 6.42 6.98 -9.81
C ILE A 30 6.70 8.24 -9.02
N LYS A 31 5.70 8.75 -8.31
CA LYS A 31 5.83 9.97 -7.49
C LYS A 31 5.19 9.78 -6.12
N PRO A 32 5.73 10.41 -5.06
CA PRO A 32 5.03 10.50 -3.79
C PRO A 32 3.64 11.12 -3.96
N MET A 33 2.63 10.53 -3.32
CA MET A 33 1.30 11.09 -3.24
C MET A 33 1.26 12.13 -2.12
N THR A 34 1.15 13.40 -2.48
CA THR A 34 1.11 14.52 -1.54
C THR A 34 -0.24 15.23 -1.50
N ASP A 35 -1.17 14.89 -2.39
CA ASP A 35 -2.51 15.48 -2.43
C ASP A 35 -3.33 15.06 -1.20
N LYS A 36 -3.56 16.03 -0.29
CA LYS A 36 -4.28 15.80 0.96
C LYS A 36 -5.74 15.38 0.75
N LYS A 37 -6.39 15.82 -0.33
CA LYS A 37 -7.77 15.44 -0.63
C LYS A 37 -7.84 13.96 -1.02
N ILE A 38 -6.94 13.52 -1.90
CA ILE A 38 -6.84 12.11 -2.30
C ILE A 38 -6.48 11.24 -1.10
N LEU A 39 -5.48 11.64 -0.31
CA LEU A 39 -5.08 10.92 0.91
C LEU A 39 -6.22 10.84 1.93
N GLY A 40 -7.02 11.91 2.07
CA GLY A 40 -8.19 11.94 2.94
C GLY A 40 -9.28 10.92 2.56
N VAL A 41 -9.36 10.55 1.30
CA VAL A 41 -10.28 9.48 0.84
C VAL A 41 -9.61 8.10 0.92
N CYS A 42 -8.36 7.99 0.48
CA CYS A 42 -7.68 6.71 0.35
C CYS A 42 -7.31 6.07 1.69
N LYS A 43 -6.91 6.87 2.69
CA LYS A 43 -6.54 6.33 4.02
C LYS A 43 -7.70 5.59 4.71
N PRO A 44 -8.91 6.16 4.85
CA PRO A 44 -10.03 5.44 5.44
C PRO A 44 -10.42 4.16 4.69
N ILE A 45 -10.24 4.13 3.36
CA ILE A 45 -10.45 2.91 2.57
C ILE A 45 -9.40 1.87 2.96
N GLY A 46 -8.12 2.25 3.00
CA GLY A 46 -7.05 1.35 3.40
C GLY A 46 -7.23 0.80 4.81
N GLU A 47 -7.61 1.61 5.79
CA GLU A 47 -7.91 1.17 7.16
C GLU A 47 -9.04 0.12 7.19
N LYS A 48 -10.12 0.33 6.43
CA LYS A 48 -11.20 -0.66 6.32
C LYS A 48 -10.75 -1.96 5.65
N VAL A 49 -9.87 -1.87 4.65
CA VAL A 49 -9.28 -3.05 4.00
C VAL A 49 -8.46 -3.85 4.99
N LEU A 50 -7.55 -3.22 5.74
CA LEU A 50 -6.71 -3.88 6.74
C LEU A 50 -7.54 -4.63 7.80
N GLN A 51 -8.69 -4.08 8.20
CA GLN A 51 -9.60 -4.75 9.14
C GLN A 51 -10.25 -6.02 8.56
N LYS A 52 -10.25 -6.18 7.23
CA LYS A 52 -10.90 -7.30 6.52
C LYS A 52 -9.90 -8.32 5.98
N ILE A 53 -8.62 -7.99 5.91
CA ILE A 53 -7.59 -8.92 5.48
C ILE A 53 -7.53 -10.11 6.44
N PRO A 54 -7.47 -11.35 5.92
CA PRO A 54 -7.28 -12.53 6.76
C PRO A 54 -5.96 -12.44 7.54
N LYS A 55 -6.01 -12.81 8.81
CA LYS A 55 -4.81 -12.88 9.63
C LYS A 55 -3.93 -14.04 9.19
N LEU A 56 -2.64 -13.82 9.15
CA LEU A 56 -1.67 -14.90 8.99
C LEU A 56 -1.69 -15.79 10.24
N VAL A 57 -1.45 -17.08 10.05
CA VAL A 57 -1.37 -18.04 11.16
C VAL A 57 0.04 -18.62 11.19
N PHE A 58 0.74 -18.43 12.29
CA PHE A 58 2.04 -19.00 12.54
C PHE A 58 2.07 -19.66 13.93
N ASN A 59 2.40 -20.96 13.99
CA ASN A 59 2.38 -21.74 15.22
C ASN A 59 1.08 -21.58 16.04
N GLY A 60 -0.08 -21.55 15.35
CA GLY A 60 -1.39 -21.37 15.97
C GLY A 60 -1.72 -19.92 16.38
N LYS A 61 -0.79 -18.98 16.28
CA LYS A 61 -1.00 -17.56 16.57
C LYS A 61 -1.44 -16.81 15.33
N LYS A 62 -2.44 -15.96 15.48
CA LYS A 62 -2.91 -15.06 14.41
C LYS A 62 -2.16 -13.75 14.48
N THR A 63 -1.66 -13.30 13.35
CA THR A 63 -0.94 -12.02 13.24
C THR A 63 -1.29 -11.30 11.95
N ASP A 64 -1.16 -9.98 11.98
CA ASP A 64 -1.27 -9.17 10.77
C ASP A 64 0.00 -9.30 9.90
N PRO A 65 -0.11 -9.13 8.59
CA PRO A 65 1.05 -8.97 7.72
C PRO A 65 1.94 -7.81 8.22
N VAL A 66 3.25 -8.00 8.12
CA VAL A 66 4.20 -6.93 8.50
C VAL A 66 4.10 -5.75 7.55
N MET A 67 3.95 -6.02 6.26
CA MET A 67 3.79 -5.01 5.23
C MET A 67 2.62 -5.35 4.32
N THR A 68 1.77 -4.36 4.07
CA THR A 68 0.66 -4.46 3.12
C THR A 68 0.71 -3.27 2.17
N ARG A 69 0.58 -3.53 0.88
CA ARG A 69 0.35 -2.52 -0.15
C ARG A 69 -1.09 -2.62 -0.62
N ILE A 70 -1.79 -1.49 -0.63
CA ILE A 70 -3.17 -1.40 -1.13
C ILE A 70 -3.18 -0.47 -2.32
N ASP A 71 -3.52 -1.01 -3.47
CA ASP A 71 -3.61 -0.29 -4.73
C ASP A 71 -5.05 0.15 -4.96
N LEU A 72 -5.23 1.45 -5.12
CA LEU A 72 -6.52 2.05 -5.43
C LEU A 72 -6.49 2.61 -6.85
N VAL A 73 -7.54 2.36 -7.60
CA VAL A 73 -7.77 2.99 -8.90
C VAL A 73 -8.91 4.00 -8.77
N CYS A 74 -8.76 5.11 -9.47
CA CYS A 74 -9.80 6.12 -9.60
C CYS A 74 -10.50 5.90 -10.95
N CYS A 75 -11.78 5.60 -10.92
CA CYS A 75 -12.59 5.57 -12.14
C CYS A 75 -13.08 6.98 -12.43
N LEU A 76 -12.66 7.48 -13.59
CA LEU A 76 -13.07 8.78 -14.12
C LEU A 76 -14.31 8.63 -15.02
N ASP A 77 -15.17 7.67 -14.79
CA ASP A 77 -16.35 7.43 -15.62
C ASP A 77 -17.22 8.68 -15.66
N ASN A 78 -17.13 9.43 -16.75
CA ASN A 78 -18.04 10.48 -17.24
C ASN A 78 -18.85 11.28 -16.18
N GLN A 79 -18.48 11.16 -14.90
CA GLN A 79 -19.09 11.83 -13.78
C GLN A 79 -18.40 13.19 -13.53
N PRO A 80 -19.14 14.20 -13.09
CA PRO A 80 -18.53 15.46 -12.72
C PRO A 80 -17.43 15.23 -11.69
N LYS A 81 -16.29 15.94 -11.79
CA LYS A 81 -15.08 15.82 -10.94
C LYS A 81 -15.31 15.80 -9.42
N SER A 82 -16.54 16.03 -8.98
CA SER A 82 -16.96 16.00 -7.58
C SER A 82 -17.24 14.60 -7.03
N SER A 83 -17.28 13.55 -7.88
CA SER A 83 -17.60 12.18 -7.47
C SER A 83 -16.58 11.17 -7.97
N MET A 84 -15.28 11.41 -7.73
CA MET A 84 -14.25 10.41 -7.98
C MET A 84 -14.51 9.20 -7.09
N ALA A 85 -14.89 8.07 -7.69
CA ALA A 85 -14.98 6.80 -6.98
C ALA A 85 -13.61 6.11 -7.01
N TYR A 86 -13.17 5.66 -5.84
CA TYR A 86 -11.94 4.89 -5.67
C TYR A 86 -12.30 3.45 -5.36
N TYR A 87 -11.69 2.53 -6.09
CA TYR A 87 -11.87 1.10 -5.91
C TYR A 87 -10.57 0.45 -5.50
N VAL A 88 -10.64 -0.54 -4.62
CA VAL A 88 -9.50 -1.40 -4.32
C VAL A 88 -9.27 -2.30 -5.53
N ASN A 89 -8.10 -2.17 -6.15
CA ASN A 89 -7.70 -2.96 -7.30
C ASN A 89 -6.89 -4.18 -6.87
N GLU A 90 -5.96 -3.98 -5.94
CA GLU A 90 -5.02 -5.01 -5.54
C GLU A 90 -4.63 -4.83 -4.07
N ILE A 91 -4.37 -5.96 -3.41
CA ILE A 91 -3.79 -6.00 -2.07
C ILE A 91 -2.60 -6.94 -2.15
N GLU A 92 -1.42 -6.43 -1.79
CA GLU A 92 -0.19 -7.23 -1.75
C GLU A 92 0.42 -7.23 -0.37
N GLU A 93 0.98 -8.36 0.02
CA GLU A 93 1.57 -8.59 1.32
C GLU A 93 3.01 -9.10 1.19
N GLY A 94 3.82 -8.83 2.20
CA GLY A 94 5.19 -9.32 2.28
C GLY A 94 6.12 -8.76 1.20
N GLY A 95 6.86 -9.62 0.53
CA GLY A 95 7.92 -9.23 -0.41
C GLY A 95 7.45 -8.44 -1.62
N LEU A 96 6.27 -8.76 -2.17
CA LEU A 96 5.70 -8.04 -3.31
C LEU A 96 5.28 -6.62 -2.94
N ALA A 97 4.80 -6.42 -1.70
CA ALA A 97 4.48 -5.09 -1.20
C ALA A 97 5.71 -4.17 -1.16
N GLY A 98 6.92 -4.74 -1.02
CA GLY A 98 8.18 -4.00 -0.96
C GLY A 98 8.68 -3.41 -2.26
N SER A 99 8.04 -3.68 -3.41
CA SER A 99 8.54 -3.28 -4.74
C SER A 99 8.81 -1.78 -4.92
N TYR A 100 8.26 -0.93 -4.08
CA TYR A 100 8.37 0.53 -4.16
C TYR A 100 8.90 1.15 -2.86
N THR A 101 9.79 0.47 -2.15
CA THR A 101 10.34 0.95 -0.88
C THR A 101 11.49 1.93 -1.06
N ASN A 102 12.15 1.92 -2.22
CA ASN A 102 13.28 2.79 -2.53
C ASN A 102 12.90 3.74 -3.67
N ILE A 103 12.09 4.76 -3.38
CA ILE A 103 11.65 5.75 -4.35
C ILE A 103 12.28 7.09 -4.00
N GLU A 104 12.92 7.70 -4.97
CA GLU A 104 13.49 9.03 -4.85
C GLU A 104 12.43 10.05 -4.39
N GLY A 105 12.77 10.87 -3.40
CA GLY A 105 11.85 11.86 -2.80
C GLY A 105 10.95 11.32 -1.68
N ILE A 106 10.98 10.03 -1.38
CA ILE A 106 10.41 9.47 -0.15
C ILE A 106 11.53 9.41 0.88
N THR A 107 11.67 10.47 1.66
CA THR A 107 12.71 10.65 2.69
C THR A 107 12.45 9.84 3.96
N TYR A 108 11.74 8.74 3.86
CA TYR A 108 11.40 7.92 5.02
C TYR A 108 12.37 6.75 5.14
N PRO A 109 12.91 6.46 6.32
CA PRO A 109 13.75 5.29 6.55
C PRO A 109 12.88 4.01 6.56
N ILE A 110 12.25 3.73 5.43
CA ILE A 110 11.30 2.61 5.29
C ILE A 110 11.96 1.28 5.57
N VAL A 111 13.21 1.13 5.16
CA VAL A 111 13.97 -0.11 5.37
C VAL A 111 14.15 -0.37 6.87
N ASP A 112 14.52 0.65 7.64
CA ASP A 112 14.72 0.53 9.09
C ASP A 112 13.40 0.22 9.81
N ILE A 113 12.33 0.95 9.44
CA ILE A 113 11.00 0.73 10.01
C ILE A 113 10.51 -0.69 9.69
N LEU A 114 10.76 -1.16 8.48
CA LEU A 114 10.36 -2.50 8.04
C LEU A 114 11.16 -3.57 8.77
N ALA A 115 12.48 -3.39 8.89
CA ALA A 115 13.35 -4.30 9.64
C ALA A 115 12.91 -4.41 11.11
N ASP A 116 12.67 -3.29 11.77
CA ASP A 116 12.17 -3.25 13.16
C ASP A 116 10.81 -3.94 13.29
N ALA A 117 9.90 -3.75 12.35
CA ALA A 117 8.60 -4.40 12.36
C ALA A 117 8.72 -5.92 12.22
N TYR A 118 9.61 -6.41 11.33
CA TYR A 118 9.87 -7.85 11.20
C TYR A 118 10.48 -8.44 12.47
N VAL A 119 11.45 -7.76 13.07
CA VAL A 119 12.09 -8.24 14.32
C VAL A 119 11.07 -8.31 15.46
N ARG A 120 10.27 -7.27 15.67
CA ARG A 120 9.21 -7.28 16.69
C ARG A 120 8.23 -8.43 16.46
N LYS A 121 7.76 -8.60 15.21
CA LYS A 121 6.83 -9.66 14.88
C LYS A 121 7.41 -11.06 15.09
N ALA A 122 8.67 -11.27 14.72
CA ALA A 122 9.36 -12.54 14.98
C ALA A 122 9.44 -12.85 16.48
N VAL A 123 9.81 -11.85 17.30
CA VAL A 123 9.86 -12.00 18.77
C VAL A 123 8.49 -12.33 19.37
N GLU A 124 7.42 -11.69 18.89
CA GLU A 124 6.05 -11.99 19.34
C GLU A 124 5.61 -13.42 19.01
N LEU A 125 6.00 -13.92 17.84
CA LEU A 125 5.60 -15.24 17.37
C LEU A 125 6.40 -16.38 18.00
N LEU A 126 7.62 -16.09 18.50
CA LEU A 126 8.49 -17.06 19.14
C LEU A 126 8.24 -17.20 20.66
N LYS A 127 7.53 -16.28 21.28
CA LYS A 127 7.08 -16.36 22.67
C LYS A 127 5.80 -17.21 22.80
#